data_c7b86ebdb8647245a622c0363891f619
#
_entry.id   c7b86ebdb8647245a622c0363891f619
#
_cell.length_a   1.000
_cell.length_b   1.000
_cell.length_c   1.000
_cell.angle_alpha   90.00
_cell.angle_beta   90.00
_cell.angle_gamma   90.00
#
_symmetry.space_group_name_H-M   'P 1'
#
loop_
_entity.id
_entity.type
_entity.pdbx_description
1 polymer ?
#
loop_
_entity_poly.entity_id
_entity_poly.type
_entity_poly.pdbx_seq_one_letter_code
_entity_poly.pdbx_strand_id
1 'polypeptide(L)'
;MRSEKKWGIGFLITAAVLLIVLGGLTAVVDPYFHYHAPLAGLSYPDGNERYQNDGIIRNFTYDAVITGNSMTENFRTSELNELFGVNAVKVPLNGSKFKEVDEQVRRAIRHNPDIRLVVRDLSGGMLYEDKDAMRTDITLPEYLYDDNPFNDVQYVLNKEILLEATADTLRRTALGLPSIDFDTYQFWDDTMPHGPEVVRERGLNFIDLPGREGDEEAVLQTIRESMEQNFVETARENPDIEFYCFIPPYSICWWERLHEEDSIELYIRYCEAACETLLQCENIRLFSFFDDYDVVTDLSNYSDWAHYSAGINSKLLRDMAAGNHALTKENCADYWRGVKAYYRNFDYMAYFAEVYGNS
;
A
#
# COMPACT_ATOMS: atom_id res chain seq x y z
N MET A 1 -47.27 -10.50 -37.26
CA MET A 1 -47.31 -11.19 -35.94
C MET A 1 -46.43 -12.47 -35.84
N ARG A 2 -46.59 -13.52 -36.66
CA ARG A 2 -45.73 -14.74 -36.57
C ARG A 2 -44.28 -14.52 -36.99
N SER A 3 -44.04 -13.66 -37.98
CA SER A 3 -42.68 -13.31 -38.46
C SER A 3 -41.94 -12.42 -37.45
N GLU A 4 -42.59 -11.44 -36.84
CA GLU A 4 -42.04 -10.53 -35.84
C GLU A 4 -41.65 -11.26 -34.55
N LYS A 5 -42.49 -12.22 -34.09
CA LYS A 5 -42.16 -13.07 -32.95
C LYS A 5 -40.90 -13.95 -33.21
N LYS A 6 -40.77 -14.52 -34.42
CA LYS A 6 -39.60 -15.29 -34.79
C LYS A 6 -38.34 -14.45 -34.86
N TRP A 7 -38.44 -13.22 -35.40
CA TRP A 7 -37.34 -12.26 -35.43
C TRP A 7 -36.91 -11.85 -33.99
N GLY A 8 -37.89 -11.52 -33.14
CA GLY A 8 -37.61 -11.16 -31.75
C GLY A 8 -36.96 -12.29 -30.96
N ILE A 9 -37.40 -13.56 -31.13
CA ILE A 9 -36.78 -14.72 -30.52
C ILE A 9 -35.35 -14.92 -31.04
N GLY A 10 -35.17 -14.81 -32.37
CA GLY A 10 -33.82 -14.90 -32.97
C GLY A 10 -32.87 -13.86 -32.44
N PHE A 11 -33.29 -12.59 -32.29
CA PHE A 11 -32.52 -11.51 -31.73
C PHE A 11 -32.11 -11.82 -30.28
N LEU A 12 -33.05 -12.25 -29.43
CA LEU A 12 -32.78 -12.59 -28.02
C LEU A 12 -31.78 -13.76 -27.89
N ILE A 13 -31.93 -14.79 -28.72
CA ILE A 13 -30.98 -15.92 -28.73
C ILE A 13 -29.59 -15.46 -29.15
N THR A 14 -29.47 -14.65 -30.20
CA THR A 14 -28.18 -14.12 -30.66
C THR A 14 -27.55 -13.25 -29.60
N ALA A 15 -28.30 -12.36 -28.95
CA ALA A 15 -27.84 -11.53 -27.87
C ALA A 15 -27.35 -12.37 -26.68
N ALA A 16 -28.11 -13.38 -26.27
CA ALA A 16 -27.73 -14.30 -25.19
C ALA A 16 -26.43 -15.07 -25.51
N VAL A 17 -26.33 -15.57 -26.75
CA VAL A 17 -25.10 -16.29 -27.19
C VAL A 17 -23.90 -15.34 -27.18
N LEU A 18 -24.04 -14.10 -27.65
CA LEU A 18 -22.95 -13.11 -27.61
C LEU A 18 -22.53 -12.81 -26.17
N LEU A 19 -23.47 -12.60 -25.26
CA LEU A 19 -23.14 -12.37 -23.83
C LEU A 19 -22.42 -13.56 -23.20
N ILE A 20 -22.85 -14.79 -23.50
CA ILE A 20 -22.19 -16.01 -23.02
C ILE A 20 -20.76 -16.12 -23.60
N VAL A 21 -20.57 -15.83 -24.87
CA VAL A 21 -19.25 -15.89 -25.51
C VAL A 21 -18.31 -14.82 -24.92
N LEU A 22 -18.81 -13.59 -24.77
CA LEU A 22 -18.02 -12.47 -24.24
C LEU A 22 -17.69 -12.69 -22.75
N GLY A 23 -18.67 -13.07 -21.94
CA GLY A 23 -18.43 -13.39 -20.54
C GLY A 23 -17.51 -14.60 -20.35
N GLY A 24 -17.69 -15.64 -21.20
CA GLY A 24 -16.78 -16.79 -21.23
C GLY A 24 -15.35 -16.41 -21.61
N LEU A 25 -15.17 -15.47 -22.55
CA LEU A 25 -13.85 -14.95 -22.90
C LEU A 25 -13.20 -14.24 -21.72
N THR A 26 -13.94 -13.35 -21.03
CA THR A 26 -13.44 -12.67 -19.83
C THR A 26 -13.05 -13.67 -18.74
N ALA A 27 -13.89 -14.68 -18.49
CA ALA A 27 -13.62 -15.69 -17.46
C ALA A 27 -12.40 -16.57 -17.80
N VAL A 28 -12.16 -16.85 -19.08
CA VAL A 28 -10.99 -17.65 -19.53
C VAL A 28 -9.71 -16.83 -19.52
N VAL A 29 -9.75 -15.57 -19.96
CA VAL A 29 -8.59 -14.68 -19.93
C VAL A 29 -8.29 -14.25 -18.50
N ASP A 30 -9.33 -13.95 -17.72
CA ASP A 30 -9.29 -13.60 -16.31
C ASP A 30 -8.25 -12.53 -15.96
N PRO A 31 -8.40 -11.30 -16.50
CA PRO A 31 -7.34 -10.30 -16.45
C PRO A 31 -6.96 -9.84 -15.03
N TYR A 32 -7.82 -10.09 -14.04
CA TYR A 32 -7.58 -9.75 -12.64
C TYR A 32 -7.45 -10.98 -11.73
N PHE A 33 -7.27 -12.18 -12.34
CA PHE A 33 -6.99 -13.42 -11.61
C PHE A 33 -8.11 -13.85 -10.65
N HIS A 34 -9.35 -13.46 -10.91
CA HIS A 34 -10.48 -13.74 -10.01
C HIS A 34 -10.79 -15.25 -9.90
N TYR A 35 -10.67 -15.98 -11.01
CA TYR A 35 -10.99 -17.41 -11.09
C TYR A 35 -9.77 -18.32 -11.00
N HIS A 36 -8.60 -17.87 -11.46
CA HIS A 36 -7.40 -18.71 -11.55
C HIS A 36 -6.10 -17.91 -11.61
N ALA A 37 -4.99 -18.58 -11.34
CA ALA A 37 -3.67 -18.05 -11.57
C ALA A 37 -3.44 -17.68 -13.06
N PRO A 38 -2.45 -16.83 -13.37
CA PRO A 38 -2.14 -16.43 -14.73
C PRO A 38 -1.94 -17.64 -15.65
N LEU A 39 -2.61 -17.64 -16.81
CA LEU A 39 -2.42 -18.69 -17.80
C LEU A 39 -1.10 -18.53 -18.55
N ALA A 40 -0.38 -19.65 -18.70
CA ALA A 40 0.85 -19.65 -19.46
C ALA A 40 0.60 -19.19 -20.91
N GLY A 41 1.43 -18.26 -21.38
CA GLY A 41 1.35 -17.70 -22.73
C GLY A 41 0.44 -16.49 -22.87
N LEU A 42 -0.23 -16.03 -21.82
CA LEU A 42 -0.90 -14.73 -21.77
C LEU A 42 0.01 -13.69 -21.08
N SER A 43 -0.05 -12.45 -21.58
CA SER A 43 0.70 -11.31 -21.04
C SER A 43 -0.26 -10.35 -20.34
N TYR A 44 -0.32 -10.42 -19.02
CA TYR A 44 -1.22 -9.65 -18.20
C TYR A 44 -0.68 -8.23 -17.97
N PRO A 45 -1.53 -7.19 -18.08
CA PRO A 45 -1.15 -5.82 -17.76
C PRO A 45 -1.14 -5.57 -16.25
N ASP A 46 -0.50 -4.47 -15.85
CA ASP A 46 -0.77 -3.82 -14.59
C ASP A 46 -2.21 -3.26 -14.61
N GLY A 47 -2.99 -3.59 -13.62
CA GLY A 47 -4.39 -3.20 -13.53
C GLY A 47 -4.66 -2.43 -12.23
N ASN A 48 -5.92 -2.10 -12.00
CA ASN A 48 -6.32 -1.47 -10.76
C ASN A 48 -6.15 -2.47 -9.60
N GLU A 49 -5.39 -2.07 -8.58
CA GLU A 49 -5.04 -2.90 -7.43
C GLU A 49 -6.27 -3.44 -6.69
N ARG A 50 -7.35 -2.65 -6.62
CA ARG A 50 -8.59 -3.04 -5.94
C ARG A 50 -9.34 -4.16 -6.66
N TYR A 51 -9.06 -4.36 -7.95
CA TYR A 51 -9.60 -5.47 -8.73
C TYR A 51 -8.63 -6.67 -8.76
N GLN A 52 -7.31 -6.42 -8.78
CA GLN A 52 -6.31 -7.46 -8.95
C GLN A 52 -5.83 -8.12 -7.65
N ASN A 53 -5.76 -7.37 -6.55
CA ASN A 53 -5.18 -7.86 -5.29
C ASN A 53 -5.90 -9.10 -4.76
N ASP A 54 -7.23 -9.14 -4.83
CA ASP A 54 -7.98 -10.31 -4.36
C ASP A 54 -7.67 -11.56 -5.16
N GLY A 55 -7.59 -11.43 -6.48
CA GLY A 55 -7.20 -12.54 -7.36
C GLY A 55 -5.77 -13.01 -7.09
N ILE A 56 -4.83 -12.09 -6.85
CA ILE A 56 -3.45 -12.42 -6.45
C ILE A 56 -3.46 -13.19 -5.13
N ILE A 57 -4.16 -12.69 -4.12
CA ILE A 57 -4.27 -13.34 -2.80
C ILE A 57 -4.81 -14.76 -2.90
N ARG A 58 -5.84 -14.98 -3.71
CA ARG A 58 -6.51 -16.28 -3.83
C ARG A 58 -5.75 -17.30 -4.68
N ASN A 59 -5.12 -16.87 -5.75
CA ASN A 59 -4.72 -17.77 -6.84
C ASN A 59 -3.22 -17.89 -7.06
N PHE A 60 -2.38 -17.10 -6.35
CA PHE A 60 -0.93 -17.23 -6.44
C PHE A 60 -0.37 -18.09 -5.31
N THR A 61 0.82 -18.62 -5.53
CA THR A 61 1.58 -19.35 -4.49
C THR A 61 2.63 -18.43 -3.91
N TYR A 62 2.58 -18.19 -2.60
CA TYR A 62 3.52 -17.31 -1.90
C TYR A 62 3.59 -17.69 -0.41
N ASP A 63 4.60 -17.23 0.31
CA ASP A 63 4.73 -17.37 1.76
C ASP A 63 5.05 -16.04 2.44
N ALA A 64 5.07 -14.94 1.67
CA ALA A 64 5.25 -13.58 2.18
C ALA A 64 4.39 -12.57 1.41
N VAL A 65 4.03 -11.48 2.07
CA VAL A 65 3.19 -10.40 1.51
C VAL A 65 3.83 -9.05 1.79
N ILE A 66 3.97 -8.22 0.74
CA ILE A 66 4.18 -6.78 0.87
C ILE A 66 2.83 -6.10 0.67
N THR A 67 2.37 -5.33 1.63
CA THR A 67 1.10 -4.60 1.55
C THR A 67 1.19 -3.27 2.29
N GLY A 68 0.24 -2.39 2.06
CA GLY A 68 0.21 -1.05 2.63
C GLY A 68 -0.40 -0.06 1.64
N ASN A 69 -0.10 1.21 1.82
CA ASN A 69 -0.52 2.25 0.89
C ASN A 69 0.54 2.52 -0.21
N SER A 70 0.53 3.71 -0.82
CA SER A 70 1.48 4.11 -1.86
C SER A 70 2.96 4.00 -1.44
N MET A 71 3.28 4.01 -0.16
CA MET A 71 4.66 3.86 0.35
C MET A 71 5.22 2.46 0.09
N THR A 72 4.36 1.47 -0.17
CA THR A 72 4.76 0.08 -0.44
C THR A 72 4.76 -0.30 -1.92
N GLU A 73 4.27 0.54 -2.80
CA GLU A 73 4.12 0.26 -4.24
C GLU A 73 5.47 0.05 -4.94
N ASN A 74 6.50 0.80 -4.56
CA ASN A 74 7.82 0.73 -5.18
C ASN A 74 8.75 -0.34 -4.59
N PHE A 75 8.32 -1.15 -3.64
CA PHE A 75 9.10 -2.31 -3.22
C PHE A 75 9.16 -3.36 -4.34
N ARG A 76 10.30 -4.05 -4.40
CA ARG A 76 10.51 -5.19 -5.30
C ARG A 76 10.46 -6.49 -4.51
N THR A 77 9.60 -7.40 -4.92
CA THR A 77 9.50 -8.71 -4.26
C THR A 77 10.74 -9.56 -4.46
N SER A 78 11.46 -9.39 -5.57
CA SER A 78 12.73 -10.08 -5.81
C SER A 78 13.78 -9.75 -4.74
N GLU A 79 13.86 -8.50 -4.30
CA GLU A 79 14.76 -8.07 -3.23
C GLU A 79 14.33 -8.65 -1.86
N LEU A 80 13.03 -8.64 -1.55
CA LEU A 80 12.51 -9.27 -0.32
C LEU A 80 12.81 -10.77 -0.32
N ASN A 81 12.58 -11.43 -1.45
CA ASN A 81 12.82 -12.87 -1.60
C ASN A 81 14.28 -13.23 -1.35
N GLU A 82 15.21 -12.45 -1.88
CA GLU A 82 16.65 -12.66 -1.66
C GLU A 82 17.06 -12.44 -0.20
N LEU A 83 16.59 -11.35 0.41
CA LEU A 83 16.97 -10.94 1.75
C LEU A 83 16.41 -11.86 2.84
N PHE A 84 15.16 -12.35 2.68
CA PHE A 84 14.45 -13.11 3.71
C PHE A 84 14.28 -14.60 3.36
N GLY A 85 14.66 -15.03 2.16
CA GLY A 85 14.49 -16.40 1.71
C GLY A 85 13.03 -16.81 1.58
N VAL A 86 12.18 -15.92 1.10
CA VAL A 86 10.72 -16.07 0.93
C VAL A 86 10.32 -16.09 -0.54
N ASN A 87 9.05 -16.36 -0.80
CA ASN A 87 8.38 -16.15 -2.08
C ASN A 87 7.24 -15.15 -1.89
N ALA A 88 7.49 -13.89 -2.17
CA ALA A 88 6.57 -12.81 -1.86
C ALA A 88 5.65 -12.44 -3.02
N VAL A 89 4.42 -12.02 -2.68
CA VAL A 89 3.56 -11.21 -3.54
C VAL A 89 3.50 -9.78 -3.02
N LYS A 90 3.22 -8.85 -3.91
CA LYS A 90 2.98 -7.44 -3.57
C LYS A 90 1.52 -7.10 -3.87
N VAL A 91 0.81 -6.62 -2.85
CA VAL A 91 -0.62 -6.27 -2.92
C VAL A 91 -0.86 -4.93 -2.20
N PRO A 92 -0.36 -3.83 -2.73
CA PRO A 92 -0.56 -2.51 -2.15
C PRO A 92 -2.00 -2.02 -2.40
N LEU A 93 -2.43 -1.03 -1.63
CA LEU A 93 -3.71 -0.34 -1.79
C LEU A 93 -3.47 1.17 -1.75
N ASN A 94 -3.32 1.81 -2.89
CA ASN A 94 -3.05 3.24 -2.99
C ASN A 94 -4.03 4.07 -2.14
N GLY A 95 -3.49 4.94 -1.28
CA GLY A 95 -4.25 5.83 -0.41
C GLY A 95 -5.18 5.15 0.60
N SER A 96 -5.02 3.84 0.83
CA SER A 96 -5.82 3.07 1.81
C SER A 96 -5.57 3.52 3.24
N LYS A 97 -6.56 3.22 4.08
CA LYS A 97 -6.49 3.36 5.53
C LYS A 97 -6.02 2.07 6.19
N PHE A 98 -5.63 2.12 7.46
CA PHE A 98 -5.10 0.94 8.16
C PHE A 98 -6.07 -0.24 8.20
N LYS A 99 -7.37 0.03 8.34
CA LYS A 99 -8.39 -1.01 8.30
C LYS A 99 -8.43 -1.75 6.98
N GLU A 100 -8.40 -1.04 5.85
CA GLU A 100 -8.43 -1.68 4.52
C GLU A 100 -7.21 -2.60 4.32
N VAL A 101 -6.04 -2.15 4.77
CA VAL A 101 -4.81 -2.95 4.72
C VAL A 101 -4.91 -4.17 5.63
N ASP A 102 -5.42 -4.03 6.86
CA ASP A 102 -5.58 -5.15 7.78
C ASP A 102 -6.59 -6.19 7.27
N GLU A 103 -7.72 -5.74 6.73
CA GLU A 103 -8.70 -6.64 6.10
C GLU A 103 -8.08 -7.45 4.95
N GLN A 104 -7.20 -6.82 4.16
CA GLN A 104 -6.46 -7.50 3.10
C GLN A 104 -5.44 -8.50 3.66
N VAL A 105 -4.70 -8.16 4.71
CA VAL A 105 -3.78 -9.08 5.41
C VAL A 105 -4.55 -10.29 5.97
N ARG A 106 -5.64 -10.05 6.69
CA ARG A 106 -6.51 -11.12 7.22
C ARG A 106 -7.05 -12.01 6.10
N ARG A 107 -7.37 -11.42 4.95
CA ARG A 107 -7.83 -12.16 3.78
C ARG A 107 -6.70 -13.02 3.21
N ALA A 108 -5.49 -12.48 3.08
CA ALA A 108 -4.33 -13.25 2.62
C ALA A 108 -4.04 -14.45 3.54
N ILE A 109 -4.06 -14.26 4.85
CA ILE A 109 -3.85 -15.32 5.84
C ILE A 109 -4.94 -16.40 5.75
N ARG A 110 -6.21 -16.02 5.55
CA ARG A 110 -7.31 -17.00 5.40
C ARG A 110 -7.16 -17.87 4.16
N HIS A 111 -6.68 -17.29 3.05
CA HIS A 111 -6.54 -18.04 1.80
C HIS A 111 -5.22 -18.82 1.71
N ASN A 112 -4.19 -18.36 2.41
CA ASN A 112 -2.88 -18.99 2.38
C ASN A 112 -2.33 -19.18 3.81
N PRO A 113 -2.44 -20.40 4.38
CA PRO A 113 -1.92 -20.70 5.71
C PRO A 113 -0.38 -20.79 5.75
N ASP A 114 0.31 -20.77 4.63
CA ASP A 114 1.76 -20.88 4.57
C ASP A 114 2.47 -19.53 4.72
N ILE A 115 1.74 -18.43 4.90
CA ILE A 115 2.31 -17.10 5.12
C ILE A 115 3.12 -17.11 6.42
N ARG A 116 4.37 -16.63 6.33
CA ARG A 116 5.28 -16.47 7.46
C ARG A 116 5.85 -15.06 7.62
N LEU A 117 5.66 -14.19 6.65
CA LEU A 117 6.14 -12.81 6.67
C LEU A 117 5.11 -11.86 6.04
N VAL A 118 4.81 -10.77 6.75
CA VAL A 118 4.05 -9.63 6.23
C VAL A 118 4.89 -8.37 6.41
N VAL A 119 5.13 -7.63 5.33
CA VAL A 119 5.77 -6.31 5.35
C VAL A 119 4.72 -5.26 5.07
N ARG A 120 4.53 -4.29 5.98
CA ARG A 120 3.55 -3.22 5.81
C ARG A 120 4.02 -1.89 6.39
N ASP A 121 3.56 -0.80 5.78
CA ASP A 121 3.86 0.54 6.27
C ASP A 121 3.01 0.94 7.49
N LEU A 122 3.59 1.82 8.30
CA LEU A 122 2.94 2.57 9.35
C LEU A 122 3.03 4.05 9.00
N SER A 123 2.20 4.49 8.06
CA SER A 123 2.24 5.86 7.56
C SER A 123 1.84 6.88 8.62
N GLY A 124 2.79 7.74 8.98
CA GLY A 124 2.65 8.70 10.07
C GLY A 124 1.50 9.70 9.91
N GLY A 125 1.13 10.02 8.66
CA GLY A 125 -0.02 10.89 8.37
C GLY A 125 -1.39 10.27 8.63
N MET A 126 -1.47 8.96 8.93
CA MET A 126 -2.73 8.24 9.19
C MET A 126 -2.88 7.77 10.63
N LEU A 127 -1.91 8.05 11.50
CA LEU A 127 -1.90 7.54 12.88
C LEU A 127 -3.15 7.93 13.68
N TYR A 128 -3.66 9.12 13.46
CA TYR A 128 -4.80 9.70 14.21
C TYR A 128 -6.16 9.46 13.55
N GLU A 129 -6.25 8.61 12.56
CA GLU A 129 -7.53 8.23 11.97
C GLU A 129 -8.26 7.20 12.82
N ASP A 130 -9.59 7.27 12.75
CA ASP A 130 -10.45 6.28 13.43
C ASP A 130 -10.10 4.86 12.98
N LYS A 131 -10.15 3.92 13.91
CA LYS A 131 -9.82 2.51 13.65
C LYS A 131 -10.67 1.86 12.55
N ASP A 132 -11.87 2.39 12.32
CA ASP A 132 -12.81 1.92 11.30
C ASP A 132 -12.79 2.79 10.03
N ALA A 133 -11.86 3.74 9.93
CA ALA A 133 -11.70 4.56 8.76
C ALA A 133 -11.40 3.73 7.51
N MET A 134 -12.14 4.01 6.44
CA MET A 134 -11.96 3.45 5.10
C MET A 134 -12.04 4.56 4.06
N ARG A 135 -11.46 4.36 2.89
CA ARG A 135 -11.64 5.30 1.78
C ARG A 135 -13.09 5.29 1.31
N THR A 136 -13.66 6.49 1.20
CA THR A 136 -15.06 6.69 0.77
C THR A 136 -15.19 7.28 -0.63
N ASP A 137 -14.08 7.75 -1.20
CA ASP A 137 -14.01 8.36 -2.52
C ASP A 137 -13.80 7.33 -3.65
N ILE A 138 -13.60 6.07 -3.31
CA ILE A 138 -13.41 4.95 -4.24
C ILE A 138 -14.49 3.89 -3.98
N THR A 139 -15.05 3.36 -5.06
CA THR A 139 -15.97 2.22 -4.96
C THR A 139 -15.17 0.93 -4.99
N LEU A 140 -15.20 0.16 -3.90
CA LEU A 140 -14.63 -1.18 -3.87
C LEU A 140 -15.52 -2.12 -4.68
N PRO A 141 -14.96 -2.96 -5.57
CA PRO A 141 -15.72 -3.99 -6.28
C PRO A 141 -16.04 -5.18 -5.35
N GLU A 142 -17.00 -4.98 -4.43
CA GLU A 142 -17.32 -5.95 -3.36
C GLU A 142 -17.61 -7.36 -3.88
N TYR A 143 -18.15 -7.46 -5.10
CA TYR A 143 -18.42 -8.76 -5.75
C TYR A 143 -17.16 -9.59 -6.05
N LEU A 144 -15.97 -8.99 -6.04
CA LEU A 144 -14.70 -9.72 -6.16
C LEU A 144 -14.22 -10.27 -4.81
N TYR A 145 -14.72 -9.69 -3.72
CA TYR A 145 -14.26 -9.97 -2.35
C TYR A 145 -15.18 -10.94 -1.59
N ASP A 146 -16.25 -11.42 -2.21
CA ASP A 146 -17.13 -12.43 -1.66
C ASP A 146 -16.93 -13.81 -2.32
N ASP A 147 -17.69 -14.83 -1.88
CA ASP A 147 -17.66 -16.19 -2.43
C ASP A 147 -18.96 -16.51 -3.20
N ASN A 148 -19.69 -15.48 -3.64
CA ASN A 148 -20.97 -15.65 -4.31
C ASN A 148 -20.82 -15.64 -5.84
N PRO A 149 -20.78 -16.78 -6.53
CA PRO A 149 -20.57 -16.83 -7.98
C PRO A 149 -21.73 -16.24 -8.80
N PHE A 150 -22.87 -15.94 -8.17
CA PHE A 150 -24.04 -15.40 -8.90
C PHE A 150 -23.94 -13.91 -9.17
N ASN A 151 -23.10 -13.18 -8.45
CA ASN A 151 -22.85 -11.75 -8.70
C ASN A 151 -21.64 -11.51 -9.60
N ASP A 152 -20.87 -12.55 -9.96
CA ASP A 152 -19.72 -12.50 -10.87
C ASP A 152 -20.10 -12.01 -12.28
N VAL A 153 -21.38 -11.96 -12.60
CA VAL A 153 -21.86 -11.31 -13.81
C VAL A 153 -21.36 -9.86 -13.91
N GLN A 154 -21.14 -9.20 -12.77
CA GLN A 154 -20.56 -7.86 -12.65
C GLN A 154 -19.07 -7.84 -13.03
N TYR A 155 -18.37 -8.96 -12.96
CA TYR A 155 -17.02 -9.14 -13.47
C TYR A 155 -17.00 -9.49 -14.95
N VAL A 156 -17.62 -10.61 -15.31
CA VAL A 156 -17.50 -11.18 -16.68
C VAL A 156 -18.20 -10.36 -17.77
N LEU A 157 -19.19 -9.54 -17.42
CA LEU A 157 -19.91 -8.65 -18.35
C LEU A 157 -19.65 -7.16 -18.06
N ASN A 158 -18.65 -6.84 -17.23
CA ASN A 158 -18.21 -5.47 -17.03
C ASN A 158 -17.56 -4.94 -18.30
N LYS A 159 -18.01 -3.76 -18.74
CA LYS A 159 -17.49 -3.13 -19.97
C LYS A 159 -15.99 -2.84 -19.90
N GLU A 160 -15.50 -2.32 -18.77
CA GLU A 160 -14.09 -1.96 -18.58
C GLU A 160 -13.23 -3.23 -18.53
N ILE A 161 -13.68 -4.25 -17.81
CA ILE A 161 -12.95 -5.53 -17.71
C ILE A 161 -12.90 -6.23 -19.08
N LEU A 162 -14.04 -6.26 -19.81
CA LEU A 162 -14.10 -6.93 -21.11
C LEU A 162 -13.35 -6.17 -22.21
N LEU A 163 -13.62 -4.86 -22.36
CA LEU A 163 -13.12 -4.08 -23.49
C LEU A 163 -11.75 -3.44 -23.25
N GLU A 164 -11.34 -3.28 -22.00
CA GLU A 164 -10.05 -2.72 -21.64
C GLU A 164 -9.12 -3.82 -21.13
N ALA A 165 -9.33 -4.37 -19.94
CA ALA A 165 -8.40 -5.31 -19.33
C ALA A 165 -8.26 -6.62 -20.12
N THR A 166 -9.37 -7.27 -20.52
CA THR A 166 -9.32 -8.52 -21.31
C THR A 166 -8.75 -8.29 -22.70
N ALA A 167 -9.17 -7.21 -23.37
CA ALA A 167 -8.66 -6.87 -24.68
C ALA A 167 -7.18 -6.48 -24.64
N ASP A 168 -6.73 -5.75 -23.58
CA ASP A 168 -5.32 -5.41 -23.43
C ASP A 168 -4.44 -6.65 -23.16
N THR A 169 -4.90 -7.58 -22.32
CA THR A 169 -4.22 -8.87 -22.11
C THR A 169 -4.01 -9.61 -23.44
N LEU A 170 -5.05 -9.70 -24.27
CA LEU A 170 -4.95 -10.35 -25.58
C LEU A 170 -4.04 -9.58 -26.55
N ARG A 171 -4.13 -8.26 -26.58
CA ARG A 171 -3.29 -7.37 -27.39
C ARG A 171 -1.82 -7.50 -26.99
N ARG A 172 -1.51 -7.43 -25.69
CA ARG A 172 -0.14 -7.58 -25.15
C ARG A 172 0.43 -8.93 -25.50
N THR A 173 -0.36 -9.99 -25.35
CA THR A 173 0.00 -11.36 -25.74
C THR A 173 0.35 -11.44 -27.22
N ALA A 174 -0.49 -10.89 -28.11
CA ALA A 174 -0.26 -10.89 -29.54
C ALA A 174 0.99 -10.10 -29.97
N LEU A 175 1.36 -9.06 -29.20
CA LEU A 175 2.55 -8.23 -29.42
C LEU A 175 3.79 -8.80 -28.74
N GLY A 176 3.71 -9.88 -27.96
CA GLY A 176 4.83 -10.43 -27.20
C GLY A 176 5.36 -9.51 -26.12
N LEU A 177 4.51 -8.63 -25.57
CA LEU A 177 4.90 -7.75 -24.46
C LEU A 177 5.04 -8.57 -23.16
N PRO A 178 5.88 -8.12 -22.20
CA PRO A 178 6.03 -8.83 -20.93
C PRO A 178 4.73 -8.80 -20.14
N SER A 179 4.47 -9.89 -19.42
CA SER A 179 3.45 -9.91 -18.37
C SER A 179 3.95 -9.11 -17.17
N ILE A 180 3.03 -8.60 -16.38
CA ILE A 180 3.35 -8.01 -15.08
C ILE A 180 4.04 -9.05 -14.20
N ASP A 181 4.96 -8.58 -13.39
CA ASP A 181 5.55 -9.28 -12.24
C ASP A 181 5.39 -8.42 -10.97
N PHE A 182 5.76 -8.96 -9.82
CA PHE A 182 5.59 -8.23 -8.56
C PHE A 182 6.67 -7.18 -8.30
N ASP A 183 7.70 -7.07 -9.12
CA ASP A 183 8.65 -5.96 -9.07
C ASP A 183 8.09 -4.73 -9.78
N THR A 184 7.25 -4.97 -10.81
CA THR A 184 6.65 -3.92 -11.64
C THR A 184 5.17 -3.64 -11.32
N TYR A 185 4.50 -4.51 -10.56
CA TYR A 185 3.11 -4.33 -10.15
C TYR A 185 2.93 -3.08 -9.29
N GLN A 186 2.05 -2.16 -9.72
CA GLN A 186 1.79 -0.88 -9.05
C GLN A 186 3.07 -0.05 -8.79
N PHE A 187 4.07 -0.20 -9.65
CA PHE A 187 5.34 0.52 -9.53
C PHE A 187 5.25 1.85 -10.27
N TRP A 188 5.39 2.95 -9.54
CA TRP A 188 5.22 4.30 -10.09
C TRP A 188 6.52 5.10 -10.22
N ASP A 189 7.62 4.68 -9.63
CA ASP A 189 8.87 5.44 -9.54
C ASP A 189 9.41 5.88 -10.91
N ASP A 190 9.36 4.99 -11.90
CA ASP A 190 9.83 5.25 -13.28
C ASP A 190 9.05 6.38 -14.00
N THR A 191 7.87 6.73 -13.48
CA THR A 191 6.97 7.73 -14.07
C THR A 191 6.97 9.05 -13.33
N MET A 192 7.62 9.12 -12.16
CA MET A 192 7.60 10.27 -11.29
C MET A 192 8.97 10.95 -11.22
N PRO A 193 9.06 12.24 -11.49
CA PRO A 193 10.30 12.98 -11.27
C PRO A 193 10.58 13.18 -9.79
N HIS A 194 11.85 13.22 -9.44
CA HIS A 194 12.36 13.49 -8.10
C HIS A 194 13.24 14.73 -8.09
N GLY A 195 13.41 15.35 -6.95
CA GLY A 195 14.34 16.43 -6.74
C GLY A 195 13.75 17.65 -6.03
N PRO A 196 14.60 18.54 -5.55
CA PRO A 196 14.19 19.70 -4.74
C PRO A 196 13.09 20.55 -5.38
N GLU A 197 13.23 20.86 -6.68
CA GLU A 197 12.25 21.67 -7.41
C GLU A 197 10.88 20.95 -7.52
N VAL A 198 10.91 19.64 -7.74
CA VAL A 198 9.68 18.81 -7.80
C VAL A 198 8.98 18.80 -6.46
N VAL A 199 9.72 18.60 -5.38
CA VAL A 199 9.21 18.61 -4.01
C VAL A 199 8.60 19.98 -3.67
N ARG A 200 9.25 21.07 -4.06
CA ARG A 200 8.75 22.44 -3.86
C ARG A 200 7.46 22.70 -4.63
N GLU A 201 7.38 22.27 -5.89
CA GLU A 201 6.21 22.51 -6.75
C GLU A 201 4.99 21.69 -6.34
N ARG A 202 5.20 20.44 -5.96
CA ARG A 202 4.11 19.51 -5.64
C ARG A 202 3.59 19.69 -4.22
N GLY A 203 4.49 19.99 -3.28
CA GLY A 203 4.12 20.03 -1.87
C GLY A 203 3.48 18.71 -1.40
N LEU A 204 2.71 18.80 -0.36
CA LEU A 204 1.77 17.77 0.09
C LEU A 204 0.55 18.49 0.66
N ASN A 205 -0.65 17.95 0.47
CA ASN A 205 -1.81 18.37 1.26
C ASN A 205 -1.57 17.92 2.71
N PHE A 206 -0.87 18.75 3.47
CA PHE A 206 -0.57 18.48 4.87
C PHE A 206 -1.86 18.53 5.65
N ILE A 207 -2.14 17.47 6.40
CA ILE A 207 -3.30 17.42 7.27
C ILE A 207 -2.89 18.04 8.60
N ASP A 208 -3.62 19.07 9.04
CA ASP A 208 -3.40 19.66 10.36
C ASP A 208 -3.51 18.59 11.44
N LEU A 209 -2.52 18.55 12.34
CA LEU A 209 -2.54 17.57 13.43
C LEU A 209 -3.72 17.86 14.36
N PRO A 210 -4.57 16.87 14.63
CA PRO A 210 -5.63 17.02 15.63
C PRO A 210 -5.05 17.16 17.05
N GLY A 211 -5.85 17.63 18.01
CA GLY A 211 -5.47 17.67 19.43
C GLY A 211 -4.71 18.91 19.89
N ARG A 212 -4.40 19.86 19.00
CA ARG A 212 -3.74 21.15 19.36
C ARG A 212 -4.59 22.00 20.31
N GLU A 213 -5.91 21.90 20.22
CA GLU A 213 -6.86 22.71 20.99
C GLU A 213 -7.41 22.02 22.26
N GLY A 214 -6.74 20.97 22.74
CA GLY A 214 -7.03 20.39 24.06
C GLY A 214 -7.60 18.97 24.06
N ASP A 215 -7.78 18.31 22.91
CA ASP A 215 -8.29 16.94 22.79
C ASP A 215 -7.19 15.88 22.58
N GLU A 216 -5.96 16.18 23.01
CA GLU A 216 -4.82 15.29 22.77
C GLU A 216 -5.05 13.87 23.30
N GLU A 217 -5.59 13.70 24.51
CA GLU A 217 -5.81 12.36 25.07
C GLU A 217 -6.85 11.56 24.26
N ALA A 218 -7.85 12.21 23.69
CA ALA A 218 -8.81 11.55 22.81
C ALA A 218 -8.13 11.07 21.52
N VAL A 219 -7.22 11.87 20.95
CA VAL A 219 -6.43 11.47 19.77
C VAL A 219 -5.50 10.31 20.10
N LEU A 220 -4.80 10.36 21.23
CA LEU A 220 -3.94 9.27 21.69
C LEU A 220 -4.73 7.96 21.90
N GLN A 221 -5.95 8.06 22.41
CA GLN A 221 -6.83 6.90 22.55
C GLN A 221 -7.24 6.35 21.17
N THR A 222 -7.60 7.21 20.22
CA THR A 222 -7.92 6.81 18.83
C THR A 222 -6.73 6.07 18.20
N ILE A 223 -5.51 6.59 18.38
CA ILE A 223 -4.28 5.94 17.89
C ILE A 223 -4.13 4.55 18.48
N ARG A 224 -4.24 4.41 19.81
CA ARG A 224 -4.10 3.11 20.48
C ARG A 224 -5.15 2.11 20.00
N GLU A 225 -6.40 2.54 19.85
CA GLU A 225 -7.48 1.69 19.35
C GLU A 225 -7.26 1.26 17.89
N SER A 226 -6.77 2.17 17.05
CA SER A 226 -6.46 1.88 15.65
C SER A 226 -5.28 0.90 15.53
N MET A 227 -4.22 1.07 16.32
CA MET A 227 -3.08 0.15 16.35
C MET A 227 -3.46 -1.22 16.89
N GLU A 228 -4.26 -1.27 17.94
CA GLU A 228 -4.74 -2.54 18.51
C GLU A 228 -5.57 -3.31 17.47
N GLN A 229 -6.61 -2.70 16.90
CA GLN A 229 -7.51 -3.36 15.96
C GLN A 229 -6.82 -3.77 14.65
N ASN A 230 -6.07 -2.85 14.05
CA ASN A 230 -5.60 -2.98 12.67
C ASN A 230 -4.19 -3.57 12.55
N PHE A 231 -3.51 -3.86 13.66
CA PHE A 231 -2.17 -4.45 13.66
C PHE A 231 -2.04 -5.55 14.71
N VAL A 232 -2.26 -5.22 16.00
CA VAL A 232 -1.93 -6.09 17.13
C VAL A 232 -2.85 -7.29 17.20
N GLU A 233 -4.16 -7.14 17.00
CA GLU A 233 -5.11 -8.24 17.00
C GLU A 233 -4.76 -9.27 15.91
N THR A 234 -4.49 -8.83 14.70
CA THR A 234 -4.10 -9.72 13.58
C THR A 234 -2.79 -10.44 13.88
N ALA A 235 -1.78 -9.74 14.42
CA ALA A 235 -0.51 -10.36 14.77
C ALA A 235 -0.66 -11.37 15.92
N ARG A 236 -1.44 -11.05 16.94
CA ARG A 236 -1.70 -11.93 18.10
C ARG A 236 -2.46 -13.20 17.70
N GLU A 237 -3.39 -13.08 16.77
CA GLU A 237 -4.14 -14.23 16.23
C GLU A 237 -3.27 -15.15 15.37
N ASN A 238 -2.12 -14.68 14.89
CA ASN A 238 -1.22 -15.39 13.98
C ASN A 238 0.23 -15.36 14.49
N PRO A 239 0.53 -16.03 15.61
CA PRO A 239 1.84 -15.91 16.29
C PRO A 239 3.01 -16.50 15.50
N ASP A 240 2.76 -17.34 14.51
CA ASP A 240 3.78 -17.95 13.64
C ASP A 240 4.17 -17.06 12.44
N ILE A 241 3.48 -15.92 12.27
CA ILE A 241 3.77 -14.94 11.21
C ILE A 241 4.58 -13.79 11.81
N GLU A 242 5.68 -13.41 11.16
CA GLU A 242 6.41 -12.18 11.50
C GLU A 242 5.82 -10.99 10.73
N PHE A 243 5.50 -9.92 11.44
CA PHE A 243 4.98 -8.67 10.88
C PHE A 243 6.07 -7.60 10.95
N TYR A 244 6.63 -7.24 9.81
CA TYR A 244 7.58 -6.14 9.67
C TYR A 244 6.82 -4.86 9.37
N CYS A 245 6.66 -4.02 10.38
CA CYS A 245 5.99 -2.73 10.30
C CYS A 245 7.01 -1.61 10.27
N PHE A 246 6.90 -0.67 9.35
CA PHE A 246 7.88 0.41 9.23
C PHE A 246 7.23 1.78 9.11
N ILE A 247 7.83 2.77 9.79
CA ILE A 247 7.52 4.19 9.62
C ILE A 247 8.47 4.71 8.54
N PRO A 248 7.92 5.19 7.39
CA PRO A 248 8.73 5.63 6.26
C PRO A 248 9.47 6.95 6.54
N PRO A 249 10.63 7.19 5.91
CA PRO A 249 11.39 8.43 6.04
C PRO A 249 10.70 9.56 5.26
N TYR A 250 9.89 10.37 5.91
CA TYR A 250 9.35 11.58 5.29
C TYR A 250 10.43 12.64 5.14
N SER A 251 10.37 13.42 4.05
CA SER A 251 11.40 14.43 3.75
C SER A 251 11.47 15.53 4.80
N ILE A 252 12.58 16.27 4.77
CA ILE A 252 12.78 17.42 5.68
C ILE A 252 11.68 18.49 5.51
N CYS A 253 10.99 18.55 4.37
CA CYS A 253 9.86 19.46 4.17
C CYS A 253 8.63 19.08 5.04
N TRP A 254 8.42 17.79 5.30
CA TRP A 254 7.41 17.33 6.28
C TRP A 254 7.72 17.86 7.68
N TRP A 255 8.98 17.78 8.09
CA TRP A 255 9.43 18.22 9.40
C TRP A 255 9.47 19.73 9.54
N GLU A 256 9.82 20.47 8.46
CA GLU A 256 9.71 21.93 8.40
C GLU A 256 8.28 22.37 8.72
N ARG A 257 7.29 21.75 8.08
CA ARG A 257 5.88 22.07 8.32
C ARG A 257 5.46 21.85 9.77
N LEU A 258 5.87 20.73 10.35
CA LEU A 258 5.65 20.46 11.78
C LEU A 258 6.35 21.48 12.69
N HIS A 259 7.53 21.95 12.30
CA HIS A 259 8.29 22.96 13.00
C HIS A 259 7.60 24.33 12.95
N GLU A 260 7.18 24.77 11.78
CA GLU A 260 6.43 26.03 11.57
C GLU A 260 5.13 26.07 12.40
N GLU A 261 4.49 24.93 12.58
CA GLU A 261 3.24 24.78 13.32
C GLU A 261 3.44 24.51 14.83
N ASP A 262 4.70 24.50 15.33
CA ASP A 262 5.07 24.12 16.70
C ASP A 262 4.48 22.74 17.12
N SER A 263 4.49 21.79 16.19
CA SER A 263 3.78 20.50 16.29
C SER A 263 4.68 19.28 16.36
N ILE A 264 6.00 19.44 16.28
CA ILE A 264 6.95 18.31 16.34
C ILE A 264 6.73 17.47 17.60
N GLU A 265 6.58 18.10 18.75
CA GLU A 265 6.41 17.37 20.02
C GLU A 265 5.09 16.59 20.06
N LEU A 266 4.02 17.18 19.58
CA LEU A 266 2.71 16.52 19.49
C LEU A 266 2.76 15.31 18.56
N TYR A 267 3.36 15.49 17.38
CA TYR A 267 3.49 14.40 16.40
C TYR A 267 4.36 13.24 16.93
N ILE A 268 5.46 13.54 17.62
CA ILE A 268 6.30 12.52 18.26
C ILE A 268 5.49 11.73 19.30
N ARG A 269 4.67 12.39 20.14
CA ARG A 269 3.81 11.67 21.10
C ARG A 269 2.81 10.73 20.43
N TYR A 270 2.31 11.09 19.25
CA TYR A 270 1.44 10.20 18.45
C TYR A 270 2.21 8.98 17.94
N CYS A 271 3.43 9.19 17.45
CA CYS A 271 4.29 8.10 17.05
C CYS A 271 4.68 7.19 18.22
N GLU A 272 4.99 7.77 19.40
CA GLU A 272 5.27 7.04 20.64
C GLU A 272 4.10 6.14 21.02
N ALA A 273 2.87 6.66 21.05
CA ALA A 273 1.67 5.92 21.42
C ALA A 273 1.40 4.74 20.46
N ALA A 274 1.59 4.95 19.15
CA ALA A 274 1.49 3.90 18.15
C ALA A 274 2.54 2.80 18.38
N CYS A 275 3.82 3.19 18.54
CA CYS A 275 4.92 2.26 18.74
C CYS A 275 4.79 1.48 20.04
N GLU A 276 4.42 2.14 21.15
CA GLU A 276 4.18 1.47 22.43
C GLU A 276 3.09 0.39 22.34
N THR A 277 2.04 0.65 21.56
CA THR A 277 0.96 -0.32 21.34
C THR A 277 1.46 -1.51 20.53
N LEU A 278 2.14 -1.27 19.41
CA LEU A 278 2.67 -2.31 18.53
C LEU A 278 3.71 -3.19 19.20
N LEU A 279 4.62 -2.59 19.97
CA LEU A 279 5.70 -3.29 20.67
C LEU A 279 5.22 -4.22 21.81
N GLN A 280 3.91 -4.24 22.12
CA GLN A 280 3.35 -5.24 23.05
C GLN A 280 3.27 -6.63 22.40
N CYS A 281 3.28 -6.72 21.08
CA CYS A 281 3.17 -7.97 20.34
C CYS A 281 4.56 -8.47 19.93
N GLU A 282 4.90 -9.70 20.31
CA GLU A 282 6.27 -10.24 20.16
C GLU A 282 6.65 -10.56 18.69
N ASN A 283 5.68 -10.83 17.84
CA ASN A 283 5.89 -11.12 16.43
C ASN A 283 5.74 -9.89 15.52
N ILE A 284 5.61 -8.69 16.08
CA ILE A 284 5.75 -7.43 15.36
C ILE A 284 7.20 -6.95 15.46
N ARG A 285 7.88 -6.81 14.32
CA ARG A 285 9.17 -6.16 14.15
C ARG A 285 8.92 -4.74 13.67
N LEU A 286 9.19 -3.77 14.52
CA LEU A 286 8.91 -2.36 14.24
C LEU A 286 10.18 -1.62 13.86
N PHE A 287 10.10 -0.81 12.82
CA PHE A 287 11.21 0.02 12.32
C PHE A 287 10.75 1.47 12.15
N SER A 288 11.64 2.41 12.36
CA SER A 288 11.37 3.82 12.05
C SER A 288 12.60 4.45 11.40
N PHE A 289 12.38 5.06 10.23
CA PHE A 289 13.43 5.65 9.42
C PHE A 289 13.49 7.19 9.57
N PHE A 290 12.89 7.75 10.60
CA PHE A 290 12.97 9.18 10.87
C PHE A 290 14.35 9.64 11.36
N ASP A 291 15.20 8.71 11.80
CA ASP A 291 16.59 8.97 12.14
C ASP A 291 17.58 8.70 10.99
N ASP A 292 17.09 8.33 9.81
CA ASP A 292 17.91 8.26 8.61
C ASP A 292 18.08 9.66 8.00
N TYR A 293 18.82 10.51 8.72
CA TYR A 293 18.93 11.93 8.41
C TYR A 293 19.52 12.20 7.02
N ASP A 294 20.42 11.35 6.54
CA ASP A 294 21.00 11.46 5.21
C ASP A 294 19.94 11.26 4.12
N VAL A 295 19.00 10.35 4.32
CA VAL A 295 17.85 10.15 3.41
C VAL A 295 16.88 11.32 3.53
N VAL A 296 16.46 11.66 4.74
CA VAL A 296 15.42 12.67 5.03
C VAL A 296 15.81 14.05 4.50
N THR A 297 17.10 14.40 4.56
CA THR A 297 17.60 15.73 4.12
C THR A 297 18.05 15.77 2.66
N ASP A 298 18.07 14.66 1.94
CA ASP A 298 18.39 14.65 0.51
C ASP A 298 17.10 14.66 -0.33
N LEU A 299 16.65 15.85 -0.70
CA LEU A 299 15.44 16.03 -1.51
C LEU A 299 15.52 15.41 -2.91
N SER A 300 16.70 15.00 -3.37
CA SER A 300 16.82 14.25 -4.65
C SER A 300 16.16 12.86 -4.57
N ASN A 301 15.91 12.36 -3.37
CA ASN A 301 15.21 11.11 -3.13
C ASN A 301 13.68 11.21 -3.26
N TYR A 302 13.10 12.41 -3.33
CA TYR A 302 11.67 12.62 -3.14
C TYR A 302 10.97 13.22 -4.36
N SER A 303 9.72 12.79 -4.59
CA SER A 303 8.80 13.36 -5.58
C SER A 303 7.78 14.34 -4.98
N ASP A 304 7.61 14.32 -3.66
CA ASP A 304 6.88 15.28 -2.82
C ASP A 304 7.39 15.18 -1.37
N TRP A 305 6.66 15.68 -0.37
CA TRP A 305 7.13 15.67 1.01
C TRP A 305 7.22 14.27 1.64
N ALA A 306 6.50 13.30 1.12
CA ALA A 306 6.38 11.95 1.69
C ALA A 306 6.92 10.85 0.78
N HIS A 307 6.65 10.93 -0.53
CA HIS A 307 6.94 9.87 -1.49
C HIS A 307 8.40 9.91 -1.95
N TYR A 308 9.11 8.83 -1.72
CA TYR A 308 10.51 8.65 -2.06
C TYR A 308 10.71 7.64 -3.19
N SER A 309 11.89 7.66 -3.79
CA SER A 309 12.27 6.78 -4.91
C SER A 309 12.35 5.31 -4.51
N ALA A 310 12.22 4.42 -5.49
CA ALA A 310 12.39 2.98 -5.31
C ALA A 310 13.75 2.59 -4.74
N GLY A 311 14.79 3.40 -4.98
CA GLY A 311 16.10 3.22 -4.36
C GLY A 311 16.05 3.27 -2.84
N ILE A 312 15.18 4.12 -2.28
CA ILE A 312 14.96 4.18 -0.83
C ILE A 312 14.16 2.95 -0.37
N ASN A 313 13.12 2.49 -1.09
CA ASN A 313 12.44 1.23 -0.76
C ASN A 313 13.44 0.06 -0.65
N SER A 314 14.35 -0.06 -1.62
CA SER A 314 15.40 -1.08 -1.60
C SER A 314 16.35 -0.94 -0.40
N LYS A 315 16.67 0.31 0.01
CA LYS A 315 17.45 0.57 1.23
C LYS A 315 16.68 0.12 2.48
N LEU A 316 15.40 0.49 2.59
CA LEU A 316 14.56 0.10 3.73
C LEU A 316 14.50 -1.42 3.90
N LEU A 317 14.33 -2.20 2.82
CA LEU A 317 14.35 -3.68 2.88
C LEU A 317 15.68 -4.21 3.44
N ARG A 318 16.81 -3.69 2.94
CA ARG A 318 18.15 -4.12 3.44
C ARG A 318 18.34 -3.77 4.90
N ASP A 319 17.91 -2.59 5.33
CA ASP A 319 18.03 -2.15 6.71
C ASP A 319 17.13 -2.98 7.64
N MET A 320 15.88 -3.25 7.24
CA MET A 320 14.98 -4.14 7.98
C MET A 320 15.56 -5.55 8.10
N ALA A 321 16.13 -6.11 7.03
CA ALA A 321 16.77 -7.43 7.07
C ALA A 321 18.01 -7.46 7.96
N ALA A 322 18.75 -6.36 8.05
CA ALA A 322 19.91 -6.21 8.92
C ALA A 322 19.55 -5.87 10.37
N GLY A 323 18.28 -5.53 10.65
CA GLY A 323 17.83 -5.05 11.97
C GLY A 323 18.25 -3.60 12.28
N ASN A 324 18.67 -2.83 11.26
CA ASN A 324 18.93 -1.40 11.40
C ASN A 324 17.61 -0.64 11.60
N HIS A 325 17.64 0.48 12.34
CA HIS A 325 16.45 1.30 12.63
C HIS A 325 15.35 0.55 13.38
N ALA A 326 15.61 -0.62 13.94
CA ALA A 326 14.64 -1.39 14.70
C ALA A 326 14.30 -0.71 16.02
N LEU A 327 13.00 -0.59 16.29
CA LEU A 327 12.46 -0.14 17.56
C LEU A 327 12.14 -1.32 18.47
N THR A 328 12.55 -1.21 19.72
CA THR A 328 12.27 -2.17 20.79
C THR A 328 11.74 -1.44 22.02
N LYS A 329 11.19 -2.18 22.97
CA LYS A 329 10.76 -1.58 24.26
C LYS A 329 11.89 -0.84 24.98
N GLU A 330 13.13 -1.33 24.81
CA GLU A 330 14.32 -0.79 25.48
C GLU A 330 14.83 0.49 24.85
N ASN A 331 14.76 0.63 23.52
CA ASN A 331 15.35 1.77 22.80
C ASN A 331 14.34 2.85 22.38
N CYS A 332 13.05 2.54 22.37
CA CYS A 332 11.98 3.39 21.80
C CYS A 332 11.99 4.81 22.39
N ALA A 333 12.09 4.94 23.71
CA ALA A 333 12.09 6.25 24.36
C ALA A 333 13.34 7.09 24.03
N ASP A 334 14.50 6.47 23.93
CA ASP A 334 15.75 7.15 23.56
C ASP A 334 15.74 7.54 22.08
N TYR A 335 15.22 6.68 21.23
CA TYR A 335 15.01 6.95 19.80
C TYR A 335 14.16 8.21 19.59
N TRP A 336 12.96 8.25 20.14
CA TRP A 336 12.06 9.40 19.98
C TRP A 336 12.61 10.69 20.57
N ARG A 337 13.34 10.60 21.67
CA ARG A 337 14.06 11.76 22.22
C ARG A 337 15.10 12.31 21.25
N GLY A 338 15.84 11.43 20.58
CA GLY A 338 16.83 11.79 19.57
C GLY A 338 16.19 12.45 18.34
N VAL A 339 15.16 11.81 17.78
CA VAL A 339 14.38 12.33 16.63
C VAL A 339 13.81 13.72 16.94
N LYS A 340 13.16 13.88 18.09
CA LYS A 340 12.63 15.17 18.54
C LYS A 340 13.74 16.24 18.67
N ALA A 341 14.86 15.89 19.29
CA ALA A 341 15.96 16.82 19.47
C ALA A 341 16.55 17.28 18.14
N TYR A 342 16.70 16.36 17.17
CA TYR A 342 17.23 16.67 15.86
C TYR A 342 16.33 17.67 15.11
N TYR A 343 15.06 17.33 14.90
CA TYR A 343 14.15 18.16 14.09
C TYR A 343 13.75 19.49 14.76
N ARG A 344 13.73 19.57 16.08
CA ARG A 344 13.53 20.86 16.80
C ARG A 344 14.70 21.82 16.67
N ASN A 345 15.93 21.32 16.52
CA ASN A 345 17.14 22.13 16.45
C ASN A 345 17.71 22.25 15.02
N PHE A 346 17.07 21.64 14.04
CA PHE A 346 17.49 21.69 12.65
C PHE A 346 17.38 23.12 12.12
N ASP A 347 18.41 23.57 11.41
CA ASP A 347 18.43 24.92 10.81
C ASP A 347 17.75 24.89 9.43
N TYR A 348 16.41 24.89 9.44
CA TYR A 348 15.60 24.86 8.21
C TYR A 348 15.91 26.04 7.29
N MET A 349 16.12 27.23 7.85
CA MET A 349 16.42 28.44 7.05
C MET A 349 17.74 28.29 6.30
N ALA A 350 18.81 27.86 6.97
CA ALA A 350 20.09 27.65 6.34
C ALA A 350 20.03 26.55 5.28
N TYR A 351 19.37 25.44 5.60
CA TYR A 351 19.21 24.30 4.69
C TYR A 351 18.48 24.72 3.39
N PHE A 352 17.31 25.33 3.49
CA PHE A 352 16.55 25.73 2.28
C PHE A 352 17.19 26.88 1.51
N ALA A 353 17.93 27.77 2.18
CA ALA A 353 18.74 28.77 1.50
C ALA A 353 19.88 28.13 0.68
N GLU A 354 20.45 27.01 1.13
CA GLU A 354 21.45 26.26 0.38
C GLU A 354 20.81 25.50 -0.80
N VAL A 355 19.69 24.81 -0.55
CA VAL A 355 19.01 23.97 -1.57
C VAL A 355 18.36 24.79 -2.69
N TYR A 356 17.70 25.88 -2.34
CA TYR A 356 16.92 26.69 -3.29
C TYR A 356 17.58 28.02 -3.66
N GLY A 357 18.68 28.35 -3.02
CA GLY A 357 19.31 29.69 -3.14
C GLY A 357 18.56 30.75 -2.32
N ASN A 358 19.21 31.88 -2.06
CA ASN A 358 18.56 33.01 -1.41
C ASN A 358 17.57 33.65 -2.42
N SER A 359 16.31 33.20 -2.38
CA SER A 359 15.22 33.80 -3.16
C SER A 359 14.72 35.09 -2.50
#